data_8a9e722e5943d16c38f2d8ede0673d1e
#
_entry.id   8a9e722e5943d16c38f2d8ede0673d1e
#
_cell.length_a   1.000
_cell.length_b   1.000
_cell.length_c   1.000
_cell.angle_alpha   90.00
_cell.angle_beta   90.00
_cell.angle_gamma   90.00
#
_symmetry.space_group_name_H-M   'P 1'
#
loop_
_entity.id
_entity.type
_entity.pdbx_description
1 polymer ?
#
loop_
_entity_poly.entity_id
_entity_poly.type
_entity_poly.pdbx_seq_one_letter_code
_entity_poly.pdbx_strand_id
1 'polypeptide(L)'
;MTRYFFVVLLMGLVGIAIVVKGAMIMFAERQYWHDVADRFVKENVTVKPNRGNILSSDGKLMASSLPEYKIYMDFMSGERDEKRRKKDQQRKDSIWKANFDSICIGLHQIFPDISAATFKSHLRKGREMKSRNYNILPNRNRRISYIQYKEAKRLPVFKMNKYRGGFHEQIYNQRKKPFGSLAAQTLGRLYADTAMGARNGIELAFDTLLKGRNGITHRQKVMNKYLNIVDLPPVDGCDIISTLDVGMQDICEKALVDKLKEINANVGVAVLMEVATGEVKAIVNMMKAGDGNYYEMNSNCLLYTSPSPRD
;
A
#
# COMPACT_ATOMS: atom_id res chain seq x y z
N MET A 1 -7.33 -3.32 -76.27
CA MET A 1 -6.04 -3.73 -75.58
C MET A 1 -5.49 -2.59 -74.70
N THR A 2 -5.39 -1.35 -75.17
CA THR A 2 -4.85 -0.22 -74.37
C THR A 2 -5.58 0.09 -73.06
N ARG A 3 -6.89 -0.05 -72.95
CA ARG A 3 -7.67 0.19 -71.71
C ARG A 3 -7.33 -0.78 -70.62
N TYR A 4 -7.14 -2.06 -70.92
CA TYR A 4 -6.74 -3.08 -69.93
C TYR A 4 -5.31 -2.85 -69.45
N PHE A 5 -4.42 -2.40 -70.30
CA PHE A 5 -3.04 -2.09 -69.92
C PHE A 5 -3.00 -0.93 -68.86
N PHE A 6 -3.80 0.09 -69.07
CA PHE A 6 -3.90 1.19 -68.13
C PHE A 6 -4.45 0.75 -66.74
N VAL A 7 -5.43 -0.15 -66.73
CA VAL A 7 -5.99 -0.68 -65.49
C VAL A 7 -4.95 -1.51 -64.76
N VAL A 8 -4.22 -2.40 -65.46
CA VAL A 8 -3.16 -3.22 -64.86
C VAL A 8 -2.02 -2.34 -64.31
N LEU A 9 -1.62 -1.31 -65.08
CA LEU A 9 -0.58 -0.39 -64.64
C LEU A 9 -1.01 0.41 -63.40
N LEU A 10 -2.25 0.85 -63.36
CA LEU A 10 -2.81 1.57 -62.21
C LEU A 10 -2.83 0.64 -60.95
N MET A 11 -3.31 -0.58 -61.09
CA MET A 11 -3.29 -1.57 -59.98
C MET A 11 -1.87 -1.88 -59.53
N GLY A 12 -0.91 -1.99 -60.42
CA GLY A 12 0.50 -2.16 -60.11
C GLY A 12 1.07 -0.99 -59.29
N LEU A 13 0.75 0.24 -59.71
CA LEU A 13 1.15 1.45 -58.99
C LEU A 13 0.58 1.48 -57.57
N VAL A 14 -0.69 1.14 -57.40
CA VAL A 14 -1.34 1.06 -56.08
C VAL A 14 -0.68 -0.02 -55.23
N GLY A 15 -0.37 -1.20 -55.81
CA GLY A 15 0.34 -2.25 -55.09
C GLY A 15 1.72 -1.81 -54.62
N ILE A 16 2.50 -1.15 -55.48
CA ILE A 16 3.81 -0.59 -55.11
C ILE A 16 3.67 0.45 -53.99
N ALA A 17 2.68 1.36 -54.09
CA ALA A 17 2.44 2.40 -53.09
C ALA A 17 2.13 1.79 -51.68
N ILE A 18 1.36 0.70 -51.64
CA ILE A 18 1.07 -0.03 -50.39
C ILE A 18 2.35 -0.64 -49.81
N VAL A 19 3.17 -1.30 -50.61
CA VAL A 19 4.43 -1.92 -50.16
C VAL A 19 5.40 -0.83 -49.64
N VAL A 20 5.56 0.27 -50.38
CA VAL A 20 6.40 1.40 -49.97
C VAL A 20 5.90 2.02 -48.66
N LYS A 21 4.58 2.20 -48.52
CA LYS A 21 4.00 2.69 -47.22
C LYS A 21 4.23 1.72 -46.09
N GLY A 22 4.08 0.42 -46.31
CA GLY A 22 4.40 -0.61 -45.34
C GLY A 22 5.87 -0.58 -44.91
N ALA A 23 6.80 -0.46 -45.87
CA ALA A 23 8.22 -0.31 -45.60
C ALA A 23 8.53 0.99 -44.83
N MET A 24 7.91 2.11 -45.17
CA MET A 24 8.06 3.36 -44.41
C MET A 24 7.62 3.21 -42.94
N ILE A 25 6.49 2.58 -42.67
CA ILE A 25 6.00 2.33 -41.32
C ILE A 25 6.98 1.41 -40.57
N MET A 26 7.48 0.36 -41.23
CA MET A 26 8.36 -0.63 -40.61
C MET A 26 9.77 -0.09 -40.29
N PHE A 27 10.33 0.75 -41.14
CA PHE A 27 11.71 1.23 -41.02
C PHE A 27 11.82 2.68 -40.56
N ALA A 28 11.06 3.62 -41.13
CA ALA A 28 11.17 5.04 -40.82
C ALA A 28 10.34 5.46 -39.61
N GLU A 29 9.14 4.90 -39.45
CA GLU A 29 8.24 5.24 -38.34
C GLU A 29 8.33 4.22 -37.18
N ARG A 30 9.31 3.30 -37.18
CA ARG A 30 9.45 2.24 -36.18
C ARG A 30 9.46 2.78 -34.75
N GLN A 31 10.24 3.85 -34.51
CA GLN A 31 10.38 4.43 -33.19
C GLN A 31 9.09 5.11 -32.71
N TYR A 32 8.42 5.79 -33.61
CA TYR A 32 7.11 6.39 -33.33
C TYR A 32 6.07 5.33 -32.90
N TRP A 33 6.02 4.20 -33.61
CA TRP A 33 5.07 3.13 -33.30
C TRP A 33 5.46 2.35 -32.03
N HIS A 34 6.76 2.22 -31.71
CA HIS A 34 7.21 1.74 -30.43
C HIS A 34 6.77 2.66 -29.30
N ASP A 35 6.99 3.96 -29.40
CA ASP A 35 6.56 4.95 -28.41
C ASP A 35 5.03 4.95 -28.22
N VAL A 36 4.29 4.70 -29.30
CA VAL A 36 2.84 4.56 -29.25
C VAL A 36 2.44 3.27 -28.53
N ALA A 37 3.09 2.16 -28.84
CA ALA A 37 2.87 0.87 -28.15
C ALA A 37 3.12 0.99 -26.66
N ASP A 38 4.26 1.57 -26.24
CA ASP A 38 4.63 1.77 -24.83
C ASP A 38 3.63 2.65 -24.06
N ARG A 39 2.95 3.56 -24.76
CA ARG A 39 1.86 4.36 -24.16
C ARG A 39 0.58 3.55 -23.93
N PHE A 40 0.33 2.54 -24.76
CA PHE A 40 -0.90 1.73 -24.69
C PHE A 40 -0.74 0.44 -23.89
N VAL A 41 0.46 -0.12 -23.86
CA VAL A 41 0.80 -1.34 -23.13
C VAL A 41 1.84 -0.99 -22.07
N LYS A 42 1.50 -1.09 -20.80
CA LYS A 42 2.47 -1.10 -19.71
C LYS A 42 2.75 -2.54 -19.37
N GLU A 43 3.90 -3.01 -19.80
CA GLU A 43 4.37 -4.36 -19.51
C GLU A 43 4.94 -4.46 -18.09
N ASN A 44 4.92 -5.66 -17.53
CA ASN A 44 5.61 -6.04 -16.30
C ASN A 44 5.26 -5.17 -15.07
N VAL A 45 3.97 -4.84 -14.90
CA VAL A 45 3.53 -4.22 -13.66
C VAL A 45 3.55 -5.26 -12.56
N THR A 46 4.47 -5.13 -11.62
CA THR A 46 4.59 -6.03 -10.47
C THR A 46 3.42 -5.83 -9.51
N VAL A 47 2.69 -6.91 -9.22
CA VAL A 47 1.68 -6.96 -8.17
C VAL A 47 2.27 -7.61 -6.93
N LYS A 48 2.31 -6.88 -5.84
CA LYS A 48 2.84 -7.39 -4.57
C LYS A 48 1.84 -8.35 -3.93
N PRO A 49 2.30 -9.50 -3.41
CA PRO A 49 1.48 -10.41 -2.63
C PRO A 49 1.15 -9.81 -1.25
N ASN A 50 0.19 -10.40 -0.58
CA ASN A 50 -0.04 -10.13 0.83
C ASN A 50 1.01 -10.90 1.66
N ARG A 51 1.60 -10.22 2.64
CA ARG A 51 2.52 -10.85 3.57
C ARG A 51 1.75 -11.70 4.57
N GLY A 52 2.16 -12.94 4.79
CA GLY A 52 1.57 -13.87 5.75
C GLY A 52 1.54 -13.33 7.18
N ASN A 53 0.69 -13.87 8.00
CA ASN A 53 0.51 -13.48 9.40
C ASN A 53 1.48 -14.22 10.32
N ILE A 54 1.73 -13.67 11.52
CA ILE A 54 2.37 -14.39 12.60
C ILE A 54 1.32 -14.59 13.69
N LEU A 55 1.11 -15.85 14.05
CA LEU A 55 0.14 -16.30 15.02
C LEU A 55 0.86 -16.81 16.26
N SER A 56 0.21 -16.69 17.41
CA SER A 56 0.62 -17.37 18.64
C SER A 56 0.25 -18.86 18.62
N SER A 57 0.68 -19.61 19.61
CA SER A 57 0.37 -21.04 19.75
C SER A 57 -1.13 -21.32 19.85
N ASP A 58 -1.91 -20.38 20.38
CA ASP A 58 -3.37 -20.43 20.49
C ASP A 58 -4.11 -19.77 19.29
N GLY A 59 -3.41 -19.47 18.20
CA GLY A 59 -3.99 -18.95 16.96
C GLY A 59 -4.35 -17.46 16.98
N LYS A 60 -3.95 -16.69 17.99
CA LYS A 60 -4.16 -15.25 18.02
C LYS A 60 -3.19 -14.53 17.10
N LEU A 61 -3.67 -13.48 16.41
CA LEU A 61 -2.85 -12.67 15.50
C LEU A 61 -1.85 -11.82 16.27
N MET A 62 -0.56 -12.17 16.21
CA MET A 62 0.53 -11.38 16.81
C MET A 62 1.08 -10.31 15.85
N ALA A 63 1.15 -10.60 14.55
CA ALA A 63 1.48 -9.62 13.53
C ALA A 63 0.69 -9.89 12.24
N SER A 64 0.07 -8.86 11.67
CA SER A 64 -0.73 -8.97 10.46
C SER A 64 -0.55 -7.75 9.56
N SER A 65 -0.69 -7.94 8.25
CA SER A 65 -0.63 -6.86 7.27
C SER A 65 -2.03 -6.35 7.00
N LEU A 66 -2.31 -5.13 7.42
CA LEU A 66 -3.59 -4.48 7.20
C LEU A 66 -3.48 -3.38 6.14
N PRO A 67 -4.42 -3.32 5.18
CA PRO A 67 -4.45 -2.25 4.21
C PRO A 67 -4.80 -0.92 4.87
N GLU A 68 -3.96 0.06 4.70
CA GLU A 68 -4.22 1.46 5.02
C GLU A 68 -4.33 2.27 3.73
N TYR A 69 -5.10 3.33 3.78
CA TYR A 69 -5.46 4.10 2.61
C TYR A 69 -4.96 5.54 2.74
N LYS A 70 -4.43 6.07 1.64
CA LYS A 70 -4.35 7.52 1.44
C LYS A 70 -5.35 7.93 0.39
N ILE A 71 -6.08 8.99 0.63
CA ILE A 71 -7.13 9.48 -0.25
C ILE A 71 -6.69 10.76 -0.95
N TYR A 72 -6.89 10.78 -2.25
CA TYR A 72 -6.48 11.88 -3.11
C TYR A 72 -7.62 12.37 -3.99
N MET A 73 -7.49 13.61 -4.40
CA MET A 73 -8.41 14.27 -5.33
C MET A 73 -7.70 14.75 -6.57
N ASP A 74 -8.18 14.35 -7.74
CA ASP A 74 -7.82 14.93 -9.03
C ASP A 74 -8.83 16.01 -9.40
N PHE A 75 -8.46 17.27 -9.19
CA PHE A 75 -9.29 18.41 -9.55
C PHE A 75 -9.38 18.65 -11.05
N MET A 76 -8.47 18.05 -11.84
CA MET A 76 -8.43 18.13 -13.30
C MET A 76 -8.99 16.88 -13.99
N SER A 77 -9.60 15.96 -13.24
CA SER A 77 -10.20 14.74 -13.80
C SER A 77 -11.31 15.11 -14.78
N GLY A 78 -11.40 14.43 -15.91
CA GLY A 78 -12.39 14.66 -16.95
C GLY A 78 -12.04 13.94 -18.25
N GLU A 79 -12.90 14.04 -19.25
CA GLU A 79 -12.72 13.41 -20.54
C GLU A 79 -11.51 14.01 -21.31
N ARG A 80 -10.86 13.20 -22.16
CA ARG A 80 -9.66 13.62 -22.92
C ARG A 80 -9.98 14.60 -24.04
N ASP A 81 -11.20 14.55 -24.60
CA ASP A 81 -11.67 15.45 -25.63
C ASP A 81 -11.88 16.86 -25.06
N GLU A 82 -11.24 17.86 -25.64
CA GLU A 82 -11.20 19.22 -25.10
C GLU A 82 -12.59 19.88 -25.02
N LYS A 83 -13.45 19.66 -26.01
CA LYS A 83 -14.82 20.20 -26.02
C LYS A 83 -15.69 19.53 -24.94
N ARG A 84 -15.62 18.21 -24.81
CA ARG A 84 -16.35 17.46 -23.78
C ARG A 84 -15.78 17.75 -22.41
N ARG A 85 -14.45 17.89 -22.30
CA ARG A 85 -13.78 18.24 -21.03
C ARG A 85 -14.26 19.56 -20.46
N LYS A 86 -14.44 20.62 -21.27
CA LYS A 86 -14.98 21.91 -20.80
C LYS A 86 -16.40 21.76 -20.22
N LYS A 87 -17.28 21.02 -20.91
CA LYS A 87 -18.65 20.75 -20.45
C LYS A 87 -18.69 19.91 -19.16
N ASP A 88 -17.88 18.86 -19.10
CA ASP A 88 -17.75 18.01 -17.91
C ASP A 88 -17.16 18.79 -16.73
N GLN A 89 -16.21 19.69 -16.98
CA GLN A 89 -15.61 20.54 -15.95
C GLN A 89 -16.65 21.51 -15.36
N GLN A 90 -17.47 22.17 -16.22
CA GLN A 90 -18.54 23.05 -15.76
C GLN A 90 -19.56 22.31 -14.90
N ARG A 91 -19.98 21.10 -15.33
CA ARG A 91 -20.91 20.25 -14.58
C ARG A 91 -20.29 19.82 -13.23
N LYS A 92 -19.04 19.42 -13.22
CA LYS A 92 -18.30 19.07 -12.03
C LYS A 92 -18.18 20.24 -11.07
N ASP A 93 -17.86 21.43 -11.60
CA ASP A 93 -17.77 22.65 -10.80
C ASP A 93 -19.11 23.03 -10.18
N SER A 94 -20.20 22.84 -10.87
CA SER A 94 -21.55 23.05 -10.34
C SER A 94 -21.88 22.09 -9.21
N ILE A 95 -21.64 20.77 -9.43
CA ILE A 95 -21.86 19.74 -8.41
C ILE A 95 -20.97 19.97 -7.18
N TRP A 96 -19.71 20.35 -7.42
CA TRP A 96 -18.77 20.66 -6.35
C TRP A 96 -19.19 21.85 -5.52
N LYS A 97 -19.59 22.95 -6.17
CA LYS A 97 -20.09 24.16 -5.48
C LYS A 97 -21.31 23.86 -4.62
N ALA A 98 -22.27 23.09 -5.15
CA ALA A 98 -23.50 22.74 -4.45
C ALA A 98 -23.25 21.84 -3.21
N ASN A 99 -22.24 20.97 -3.24
CA ASN A 99 -22.01 19.97 -2.19
C ASN A 99 -20.75 20.25 -1.35
N PHE A 100 -20.05 21.36 -1.56
CA PHE A 100 -18.76 21.63 -0.92
C PHE A 100 -18.82 21.65 0.61
N ASP A 101 -19.82 22.33 1.14
CA ASP A 101 -20.01 22.42 2.59
C ASP A 101 -20.40 21.05 3.18
N SER A 102 -21.25 20.30 2.50
CA SER A 102 -21.63 18.93 2.91
C SER A 102 -20.44 17.98 2.93
N ILE A 103 -19.52 18.11 1.95
CA ILE A 103 -18.28 17.33 1.93
C ILE A 103 -17.39 17.68 3.12
N CYS A 104 -17.20 18.96 3.42
CA CYS A 104 -16.35 19.39 4.52
C CYS A 104 -16.93 18.98 5.89
N ILE A 105 -18.25 19.05 6.07
CA ILE A 105 -18.93 18.57 7.27
C ILE A 105 -18.81 17.04 7.38
N GLY A 106 -19.07 16.31 6.29
CA GLY A 106 -18.92 14.84 6.28
C GLY A 106 -17.48 14.37 6.56
N LEU A 107 -16.47 15.07 6.03
CA LEU A 107 -15.08 14.80 6.38
C LEU A 107 -14.77 15.08 7.84
N HIS A 108 -15.34 16.14 8.44
CA HIS A 108 -15.19 16.41 9.87
C HIS A 108 -15.85 15.33 10.73
N GLN A 109 -16.99 14.78 10.32
CA GLN A 109 -17.64 13.66 11.03
C GLN A 109 -16.77 12.40 11.03
N ILE A 110 -16.09 12.12 9.90
CA ILE A 110 -15.16 10.97 9.78
C ILE A 110 -13.85 11.23 10.53
N PHE A 111 -13.39 12.48 10.55
CA PHE A 111 -12.12 12.92 11.18
C PHE A 111 -12.38 14.07 12.16
N PRO A 112 -12.87 13.78 13.38
CA PRO A 112 -13.25 14.82 14.36
C PRO A 112 -12.11 15.72 14.80
N ASP A 113 -10.88 15.24 14.68
CA ASP A 113 -9.65 15.97 15.02
C ASP A 113 -9.32 17.11 14.05
N ILE A 114 -9.98 17.18 12.89
CA ILE A 114 -9.76 18.21 11.87
C ILE A 114 -11.06 18.99 11.68
N SER A 115 -11.05 20.31 11.89
CA SER A 115 -12.26 21.12 11.76
C SER A 115 -12.75 21.20 10.30
N ALA A 116 -14.06 21.33 10.11
CA ALA A 116 -14.67 21.54 8.80
C ALA A 116 -14.11 22.78 8.07
N ALA A 117 -13.75 23.83 8.83
CA ALA A 117 -13.14 25.04 8.29
C ALA A 117 -11.74 24.77 7.73
N THR A 118 -10.95 23.93 8.39
CA THR A 118 -9.63 23.48 7.89
C THR A 118 -9.77 22.67 6.61
N PHE A 119 -10.73 21.75 6.54
CA PHE A 119 -11.02 21.02 5.28
C PHE A 119 -11.43 21.97 4.17
N LYS A 120 -12.27 22.97 4.48
CA LYS A 120 -12.74 23.96 3.50
C LYS A 120 -11.59 24.76 2.89
N SER A 121 -10.68 25.29 3.72
CA SER A 121 -9.50 26.03 3.26
C SER A 121 -8.53 25.14 2.48
N HIS A 122 -8.28 23.91 2.97
CA HIS A 122 -7.37 22.96 2.37
C HIS A 122 -7.85 22.52 0.97
N LEU A 123 -9.10 22.08 0.82
CA LEU A 123 -9.66 21.65 -0.45
C LEU A 123 -9.80 22.80 -1.46
N ARG A 124 -10.10 24.05 -0.98
CA ARG A 124 -10.12 25.23 -1.83
C ARG A 124 -8.74 25.49 -2.43
N LYS A 125 -7.69 25.45 -1.61
CA LYS A 125 -6.30 25.58 -2.06
C LYS A 125 -5.92 24.52 -3.10
N GLY A 126 -6.29 23.25 -2.88
CA GLY A 126 -6.03 22.17 -3.82
C GLY A 126 -6.70 22.41 -5.18
N ARG A 127 -7.91 22.97 -5.17
CA ARG A 127 -8.66 23.30 -6.39
C ARG A 127 -8.05 24.50 -7.14
N GLU A 128 -7.63 25.54 -6.44
CA GLU A 128 -6.94 26.71 -7.02
C GLU A 128 -5.63 26.29 -7.70
N MET A 129 -4.88 25.37 -7.06
CA MET A 129 -3.65 24.79 -7.62
C MET A 129 -3.90 23.83 -8.80
N LYS A 130 -5.15 23.50 -9.13
CA LYS A 130 -5.52 22.53 -10.18
C LYS A 130 -4.72 21.22 -10.09
N SER A 131 -4.47 20.75 -8.88
CA SER A 131 -3.65 19.58 -8.65
C SER A 131 -4.36 18.29 -9.10
N ARG A 132 -3.61 17.39 -9.75
CA ARG A 132 -4.12 16.08 -10.17
C ARG A 132 -4.01 15.00 -9.10
N ASN A 133 -3.15 15.23 -8.10
CA ASN A 133 -2.93 14.27 -7.00
C ASN A 133 -2.84 15.03 -5.67
N TYR A 134 -3.95 15.64 -5.28
CA TYR A 134 -4.02 16.42 -4.05
C TYR A 134 -4.50 15.56 -2.89
N ASN A 135 -3.72 15.49 -1.81
CA ASN A 135 -4.13 14.76 -0.62
C ASN A 135 -5.33 15.46 0.03
N ILE A 136 -6.42 14.74 0.27
CA ILE A 136 -7.64 15.29 0.87
C ILE A 136 -7.41 15.65 2.34
N LEU A 137 -6.54 14.91 3.04
CA LEU A 137 -6.17 15.20 4.42
C LEU A 137 -5.05 16.24 4.47
N PRO A 138 -5.14 17.25 5.35
CA PRO A 138 -4.07 18.25 5.54
C PRO A 138 -2.73 17.63 5.90
N ASN A 139 -2.73 16.59 6.72
CA ASN A 139 -1.54 15.82 7.03
C ASN A 139 -1.28 14.78 5.93
N ARG A 140 -0.30 15.06 5.06
CA ARG A 140 0.08 14.19 3.93
C ARG A 140 0.55 12.79 4.34
N ASN A 141 1.03 12.63 5.56
CA ASN A 141 1.54 11.34 6.06
C ASN A 141 0.44 10.50 6.71
N ARG A 142 -0.72 11.08 6.99
CA ARG A 142 -1.82 10.37 7.60
C ARG A 142 -2.38 9.31 6.67
N ARG A 143 -2.50 8.11 7.20
CA ARG A 143 -3.17 6.97 6.57
C ARG A 143 -4.47 6.72 7.32
N ILE A 144 -5.46 6.20 6.62
CA ILE A 144 -6.80 5.95 7.15
C ILE A 144 -7.16 4.48 7.04
N SER A 145 -8.04 4.03 7.93
CA SER A 145 -8.57 2.66 7.91
C SER A 145 -9.52 2.44 6.74
N TYR A 146 -9.80 1.16 6.42
CA TYR A 146 -10.80 0.79 5.42
C TYR A 146 -12.19 1.37 5.72
N ILE A 147 -12.59 1.41 6.99
CA ILE A 147 -13.89 1.94 7.41
C ILE A 147 -13.97 3.43 7.06
N GLN A 148 -12.99 4.22 7.48
CA GLN A 148 -12.91 5.66 7.18
C GLN A 148 -12.86 5.94 5.68
N TYR A 149 -12.12 5.12 4.92
CA TYR A 149 -12.10 5.21 3.45
C TYR A 149 -13.48 4.96 2.84
N LYS A 150 -14.18 3.91 3.30
CA LYS A 150 -15.52 3.56 2.80
C LYS A 150 -16.54 4.63 3.10
N GLU A 151 -16.47 5.25 4.28
CA GLU A 151 -17.31 6.39 4.67
C GLU A 151 -17.00 7.62 3.81
N ALA A 152 -15.73 7.98 3.66
CA ALA A 152 -15.33 9.08 2.79
C ALA A 152 -15.81 8.89 1.35
N LYS A 153 -15.74 7.68 0.81
CA LYS A 153 -16.20 7.35 -0.54
C LYS A 153 -17.72 7.51 -0.74
N ARG A 154 -18.51 7.51 0.34
CA ARG A 154 -19.96 7.75 0.29
C ARG A 154 -20.32 9.24 0.13
N LEU A 155 -19.41 10.14 0.41
CA LEU A 155 -19.65 11.58 0.32
C LEU A 155 -20.00 12.02 -1.11
N PRO A 156 -20.81 13.07 -1.27
CA PRO A 156 -21.08 13.67 -2.58
C PRO A 156 -19.78 13.96 -3.33
N VAL A 157 -19.77 13.82 -4.66
CA VAL A 157 -18.59 13.91 -5.54
C VAL A 157 -17.62 12.72 -5.39
N PHE A 158 -17.27 12.28 -4.18
CA PHE A 158 -16.35 11.14 -3.95
C PHE A 158 -16.99 9.81 -4.33
N LYS A 159 -18.32 9.72 -4.24
CA LYS A 159 -19.13 8.59 -4.74
C LYS A 159 -19.02 8.40 -6.27
N MET A 160 -18.64 9.45 -7.01
CA MET A 160 -18.55 9.40 -8.46
C MET A 160 -17.35 8.55 -8.91
N ASN A 161 -17.39 8.06 -10.16
CA ASN A 161 -16.27 7.34 -10.74
C ASN A 161 -15.00 8.20 -10.71
N LYS A 162 -13.84 7.59 -10.46
CA LYS A 162 -12.50 8.21 -10.44
C LYS A 162 -12.25 9.17 -11.61
N TYR A 163 -12.70 8.83 -12.80
CA TYR A 163 -12.49 9.66 -13.99
C TYR A 163 -13.41 10.90 -14.05
N ARG A 164 -14.59 10.84 -13.43
CA ARG A 164 -15.55 11.95 -13.37
C ARG A 164 -15.45 12.75 -12.08
N GLY A 165 -15.38 12.06 -10.95
CA GLY A 165 -15.29 12.68 -9.62
C GLY A 165 -13.88 13.11 -9.25
N GLY A 166 -12.87 12.37 -9.70
CA GLY A 166 -11.46 12.62 -9.38
C GLY A 166 -11.00 12.02 -8.06
N PHE A 167 -11.89 11.48 -7.25
CA PHE A 167 -11.51 10.79 -6.01
C PHE A 167 -10.82 9.47 -6.31
N HIS A 168 -9.65 9.27 -5.73
CA HIS A 168 -8.91 8.02 -5.83
C HIS A 168 -8.12 7.73 -4.56
N GLU A 169 -7.84 6.46 -4.36
CA GLU A 169 -7.11 5.92 -3.23
C GLU A 169 -5.76 5.36 -3.65
N GLN A 170 -4.84 5.38 -2.71
CA GLN A 170 -3.60 4.62 -2.76
C GLN A 170 -3.54 3.71 -1.55
N ILE A 171 -3.36 2.42 -1.81
CA ILE A 171 -3.36 1.39 -0.78
C ILE A 171 -1.93 1.15 -0.31
N TYR A 172 -1.74 1.07 1.00
CA TYR A 172 -0.48 0.75 1.66
C TYR A 172 -0.71 -0.42 2.61
N ASN A 173 0.00 -1.51 2.42
CA ASN A 173 -0.03 -2.61 3.37
C ASN A 173 0.90 -2.27 4.54
N GLN A 174 0.33 -2.02 5.71
CA GLN A 174 1.08 -1.76 6.93
C GLN A 174 1.08 -2.98 7.84
N ARG A 175 2.27 -3.35 8.32
CA ARG A 175 2.42 -4.39 9.32
C ARG A 175 1.98 -3.86 10.67
N LYS A 176 0.96 -4.47 11.26
CA LYS A 176 0.44 -4.12 12.58
C LYS A 176 0.58 -5.27 13.55
N LYS A 177 0.81 -4.92 14.81
CA LYS A 177 0.85 -5.83 15.94
C LYS A 177 -0.34 -5.51 16.82
N PRO A 178 -1.39 -6.35 16.85
CA PRO A 178 -2.61 -6.06 17.61
C PRO A 178 -2.37 -5.89 19.12
N PHE A 179 -1.37 -6.60 19.66
CA PHE A 179 -0.99 -6.54 21.08
C PHE A 179 0.09 -5.45 21.37
N GLY A 180 0.27 -4.50 20.49
CA GLY A 180 1.15 -3.34 20.69
C GLY A 180 2.62 -3.71 20.83
N SER A 181 3.19 -3.43 22.02
CA SER A 181 4.60 -3.71 22.34
C SER A 181 4.86 -5.13 22.78
N LEU A 182 3.83 -5.93 23.05
CA LEU A 182 3.99 -7.29 23.56
C LEU A 182 4.84 -8.16 22.62
N ALA A 183 5.97 -8.68 23.08
CA ALA A 183 6.94 -9.43 22.30
C ALA A 183 7.38 -8.75 20.99
N ALA A 184 7.34 -7.42 20.94
CA ALA A 184 7.56 -6.69 19.69
C ALA A 184 8.95 -6.89 19.11
N GLN A 185 9.95 -7.11 19.94
CA GLN A 185 11.33 -7.37 19.53
C GLN A 185 11.51 -8.83 19.07
N THR A 186 10.89 -9.79 19.73
CA THR A 186 10.89 -11.20 19.33
C THR A 186 10.18 -11.40 18.01
N LEU A 187 9.01 -10.76 17.82
CA LEU A 187 8.31 -10.76 16.53
C LEU A 187 9.15 -10.09 15.44
N GLY A 188 9.83 -9.02 15.78
CA GLY A 188 10.64 -8.26 14.84
C GLY A 188 9.90 -7.09 14.19
N ARG A 189 10.61 -6.40 13.29
CA ARG A 189 10.12 -5.22 12.58
C ARG A 189 10.48 -5.31 11.11
N LEU A 190 9.69 -4.65 10.27
CA LEU A 190 10.03 -4.42 8.86
C LEU A 190 10.81 -3.10 8.73
N TYR A 191 11.59 -2.98 7.66
CA TYR A 191 12.10 -1.68 7.24
C TYR A 191 10.97 -0.74 6.83
N ALA A 192 11.20 0.56 6.93
CA ALA A 192 10.23 1.58 6.49
C ALA A 192 9.91 1.43 4.99
N ASP A 193 10.92 1.09 4.19
CA ASP A 193 10.73 0.62 2.82
C ASP A 193 10.49 -0.90 2.85
N THR A 194 9.26 -1.29 2.55
CA THR A 194 8.85 -2.70 2.52
C THR A 194 9.59 -3.55 1.47
N ALA A 195 10.28 -2.90 0.51
CA ALA A 195 11.10 -3.59 -0.47
C ALA A 195 12.36 -4.21 0.17
N MET A 196 12.86 -3.60 1.25
CA MET A 196 14.03 -4.08 1.99
C MET A 196 13.74 -5.30 2.88
N GLY A 197 12.45 -5.68 3.04
CA GLY A 197 12.04 -6.84 3.82
C GLY A 197 12.01 -6.63 5.34
N ALA A 198 12.33 -7.67 6.09
CA ALA A 198 12.34 -7.66 7.54
C ALA A 198 13.70 -7.27 8.11
N ARG A 199 13.70 -6.66 9.30
CA ARG A 199 14.91 -6.14 9.96
C ARG A 199 15.46 -7.10 11.02
N ASN A 200 14.59 -7.73 11.80
CA ASN A 200 14.95 -8.58 12.94
C ASN A 200 13.83 -9.53 13.35
N GLY A 201 14.10 -10.41 14.31
CA GLY A 201 13.13 -11.29 14.95
C GLY A 201 12.58 -12.38 14.03
N ILE A 202 11.41 -12.92 14.39
CA ILE A 202 10.67 -13.93 13.60
C ILE A 202 10.37 -13.43 12.19
N GLU A 203 10.08 -12.14 12.04
CA GLU A 203 9.87 -11.51 10.73
C GLU A 203 11.07 -11.74 9.80
N LEU A 204 12.31 -11.61 10.32
CA LEU A 204 13.53 -11.79 9.52
C LEU A 204 13.82 -13.27 9.30
N ALA A 205 13.71 -14.08 10.34
CA ALA A 205 14.01 -15.52 10.26
C ALA A 205 13.14 -16.23 9.20
N PHE A 206 11.90 -15.80 9.06
CA PHE A 206 10.92 -16.39 8.14
C PHE A 206 10.51 -15.44 6.99
N ASP A 207 11.35 -14.43 6.65
CA ASP A 207 10.99 -13.43 5.65
C ASP A 207 10.66 -14.04 4.29
N THR A 208 11.37 -15.07 3.88
CA THR A 208 11.15 -15.76 2.59
C THR A 208 9.78 -16.44 2.50
N LEU A 209 9.29 -17.00 3.61
CA LEU A 209 7.98 -17.64 3.68
C LEU A 209 6.87 -16.61 3.81
N LEU A 210 7.07 -15.60 4.68
CA LEU A 210 6.10 -14.54 4.94
C LEU A 210 5.88 -13.62 3.72
N LYS A 211 6.94 -13.35 2.94
CA LYS A 211 6.90 -12.36 1.85
C LYS A 211 6.04 -12.79 0.66
N GLY A 212 5.94 -14.11 0.39
CA GLY A 212 5.29 -14.62 -0.80
C GLY A 212 6.06 -14.31 -2.10
N ARG A 213 5.39 -14.46 -3.24
CA ARG A 213 5.96 -14.22 -4.56
C ARG A 213 5.17 -13.18 -5.33
N ASN A 214 5.88 -12.21 -5.90
CA ASN A 214 5.26 -11.18 -6.72
C ASN A 214 4.58 -11.77 -7.96
N GLY A 215 3.42 -11.23 -8.31
CA GLY A 215 2.77 -11.45 -9.58
C GLY A 215 3.22 -10.44 -10.62
N ILE A 216 2.94 -10.75 -11.88
CA ILE A 216 3.20 -9.89 -13.03
C ILE A 216 1.87 -9.66 -13.75
N THR A 217 1.57 -8.39 -14.00
CA THR A 217 0.42 -7.99 -14.80
C THR A 217 0.87 -7.02 -15.88
N HIS A 218 0.26 -7.07 -17.03
CA HIS A 218 0.39 -6.02 -18.02
C HIS A 218 -0.92 -5.24 -18.16
N ARG A 219 -0.79 -3.97 -18.46
CA ARG A 219 -1.92 -3.09 -18.68
C ARG A 219 -2.10 -2.85 -20.16
N GLN A 220 -3.16 -3.41 -20.73
CA GLN A 220 -3.48 -3.28 -22.13
C GLN A 220 -4.73 -2.42 -22.33
N LYS A 221 -4.71 -1.58 -23.37
CA LYS A 221 -5.89 -0.83 -23.77
C LYS A 221 -6.72 -1.67 -24.74
N VAL A 222 -7.91 -2.09 -24.33
CA VAL A 222 -8.88 -2.80 -25.15
C VAL A 222 -10.03 -1.82 -25.44
N MET A 223 -10.22 -1.48 -26.71
CA MET A 223 -11.15 -0.42 -27.13
C MET A 223 -10.90 0.90 -26.39
N ASN A 224 -11.83 1.37 -25.57
CA ASN A 224 -11.72 2.62 -24.80
C ASN A 224 -11.42 2.40 -23.30
N LYS A 225 -11.15 1.16 -22.88
CA LYS A 225 -10.87 0.80 -21.49
C LYS A 225 -9.46 0.22 -21.34
N TYR A 226 -8.83 0.49 -20.22
CA TYR A 226 -7.60 -0.18 -19.84
C TYR A 226 -7.97 -1.39 -18.98
N LEU A 227 -7.51 -2.57 -19.39
CA LEU A 227 -7.63 -3.81 -18.65
C LEU A 227 -6.26 -4.18 -18.09
N ASN A 228 -6.23 -4.65 -16.85
CA ASN A 228 -5.05 -5.29 -16.28
C ASN A 228 -5.20 -6.79 -16.55
N ILE A 229 -4.33 -7.33 -17.36
CA ILE A 229 -4.27 -8.76 -17.66
C ILE A 229 -3.21 -9.35 -16.75
N VAL A 230 -3.56 -10.42 -16.04
CA VAL A 230 -2.66 -11.10 -15.11
C VAL A 230 -1.89 -12.15 -15.87
N ASP A 231 -0.58 -11.96 -16.02
CA ASP A 231 0.33 -12.92 -16.65
C ASP A 231 0.76 -14.00 -15.66
N LEU A 232 1.13 -13.55 -14.45
CA LEU A 232 1.48 -14.42 -13.34
C LEU A 232 0.76 -13.91 -12.08
N PRO A 233 -0.14 -14.70 -11.48
CA PRO A 233 -0.82 -14.28 -10.25
C PRO A 233 0.19 -14.18 -9.10
N PRO A 234 0.04 -13.20 -8.18
CA PRO A 234 0.83 -13.15 -6.97
C PRO A 234 0.48 -14.36 -6.07
N VAL A 235 1.50 -14.91 -5.42
CA VAL A 235 1.32 -15.97 -4.42
C VAL A 235 1.52 -15.34 -3.05
N ASP A 236 0.48 -15.33 -2.23
CA ASP A 236 0.52 -14.75 -0.89
C ASP A 236 1.52 -15.52 0.00
N GLY A 237 2.05 -14.83 1.02
CA GLY A 237 2.95 -15.44 1.98
C GLY A 237 2.23 -16.43 2.90
N CYS A 238 2.98 -17.41 3.38
CA CYS A 238 2.49 -18.37 4.36
C CYS A 238 2.36 -17.74 5.74
N ASP A 239 1.34 -18.15 6.50
CA ASP A 239 1.21 -17.80 7.89
C ASP A 239 2.18 -18.63 8.73
N ILE A 240 2.73 -18.03 9.78
CA ILE A 240 3.65 -18.67 10.73
C ILE A 240 2.93 -18.82 12.07
N ILE A 241 2.86 -20.02 12.60
CA ILE A 241 2.41 -20.29 13.97
C ILE A 241 3.66 -20.39 14.84
N SER A 242 3.77 -19.48 15.81
CA SER A 242 4.87 -19.49 16.79
C SER A 242 4.50 -20.32 18.02
N THR A 243 5.48 -20.69 18.82
CA THR A 243 5.27 -21.34 20.11
C THR A 243 4.88 -20.38 21.22
N LEU A 244 4.97 -19.07 20.97
CA LEU A 244 4.62 -18.02 21.93
C LEU A 244 3.14 -18.07 22.28
N ASP A 245 2.84 -17.94 23.57
CA ASP A 245 1.49 -17.79 24.10
C ASP A 245 1.27 -16.35 24.56
N VAL A 246 0.21 -15.69 24.03
CA VAL A 246 -0.07 -14.29 24.34
C VAL A 246 -0.41 -14.08 25.80
N GLY A 247 -1.13 -15.02 26.43
CA GLY A 247 -1.51 -14.92 27.84
C GLY A 247 -0.31 -15.06 28.75
N MET A 248 0.54 -16.08 28.51
CA MET A 248 1.78 -16.29 29.27
C MET A 248 2.75 -15.11 29.08
N GLN A 249 2.86 -14.57 27.87
CA GLN A 249 3.69 -13.40 27.55
C GLN A 249 3.24 -12.17 28.37
N ASP A 250 1.93 -11.88 28.44
CA ASP A 250 1.38 -10.75 29.20
C ASP A 250 1.60 -10.90 30.71
N ILE A 251 1.39 -12.11 31.25
CA ILE A 251 1.64 -12.39 32.64
C ILE A 251 3.13 -12.24 33.00
N CYS A 252 4.02 -12.80 32.18
CA CYS A 252 5.47 -12.67 32.38
C CYS A 252 5.93 -11.21 32.31
N GLU A 253 5.40 -10.42 31.36
CA GLU A 253 5.75 -9.01 31.22
C GLU A 253 5.33 -8.22 32.46
N LYS A 254 4.10 -8.39 32.93
CA LYS A 254 3.59 -7.71 34.14
C LYS A 254 4.41 -8.11 35.37
N ALA A 255 4.62 -9.39 35.60
CA ALA A 255 5.37 -9.88 36.76
C ALA A 255 6.82 -9.36 36.76
N LEU A 256 7.46 -9.34 35.59
CA LEU A 256 8.81 -8.81 35.45
C LEU A 256 8.85 -7.30 35.74
N VAL A 257 7.94 -6.52 35.16
CA VAL A 257 7.87 -5.06 35.36
C VAL A 257 7.62 -4.72 36.83
N ASP A 258 6.70 -5.43 37.51
CA ASP A 258 6.41 -5.21 38.92
C ASP A 258 7.65 -5.52 39.80
N LYS A 259 8.35 -6.58 39.50
CA LYS A 259 9.59 -6.91 40.23
C LYS A 259 10.70 -5.93 39.97
N LEU A 260 10.86 -5.46 38.72
CA LEU A 260 11.86 -4.45 38.37
C LEU A 260 11.60 -3.10 39.05
N LYS A 261 10.32 -2.74 39.23
CA LYS A 261 9.94 -1.53 39.99
C LYS A 261 10.26 -1.68 41.48
N GLU A 262 9.97 -2.87 42.08
CA GLU A 262 10.21 -3.17 43.48
C GLU A 262 11.71 -3.02 43.81
N ILE A 263 12.58 -3.63 43.00
CA ILE A 263 14.04 -3.63 43.26
C ILE A 263 14.75 -2.43 42.59
N ASN A 264 14.02 -1.55 41.91
CA ASN A 264 14.53 -0.39 41.16
C ASN A 264 15.66 -0.77 40.17
N ALA A 265 15.54 -1.90 39.50
CA ALA A 265 16.52 -2.35 38.51
C ALA A 265 16.32 -1.65 37.17
N ASN A 266 17.40 -1.48 36.40
CA ASN A 266 17.35 -0.81 35.10
C ASN A 266 16.95 -1.75 33.95
N VAL A 267 17.29 -3.03 34.06
CA VAL A 267 17.08 -4.02 32.99
C VAL A 267 16.62 -5.32 33.62
N GLY A 268 15.71 -6.00 32.97
CA GLY A 268 15.28 -7.35 33.33
C GLY A 268 14.90 -8.18 32.11
N VAL A 269 15.15 -9.47 32.22
CA VAL A 269 14.82 -10.45 31.18
C VAL A 269 14.15 -11.64 31.82
N ALA A 270 13.11 -12.17 31.19
CA ALA A 270 12.45 -13.39 31.61
C ALA A 270 12.17 -14.26 30.37
N VAL A 271 12.41 -15.57 30.52
CA VAL A 271 12.08 -16.56 29.50
C VAL A 271 11.28 -17.69 30.18
N LEU A 272 10.16 -18.00 29.60
CA LEU A 272 9.33 -19.13 30.02
C LEU A 272 9.41 -20.21 28.93
N MET A 273 9.90 -21.38 29.33
CA MET A 273 10.07 -22.51 28.43
C MET A 273 9.35 -23.74 28.99
N GLU A 274 8.67 -24.48 28.14
CA GLU A 274 8.08 -25.75 28.45
C GLU A 274 9.16 -26.82 28.46
N VAL A 275 9.37 -27.48 29.63
CA VAL A 275 10.49 -28.44 29.83
C VAL A 275 10.33 -29.69 28.97
N ALA A 276 9.09 -30.13 28.73
CA ALA A 276 8.84 -31.38 28.00
C ALA A 276 9.15 -31.27 26.51
N THR A 277 8.86 -30.10 25.90
CA THR A 277 8.95 -29.86 24.44
C THR A 277 10.14 -29.01 24.07
N GLY A 278 10.68 -28.22 25.01
CA GLY A 278 11.67 -27.17 24.74
C GLY A 278 11.07 -25.93 24.10
N GLU A 279 9.76 -25.84 23.98
CA GLU A 279 9.09 -24.70 23.38
C GLU A 279 9.16 -23.45 24.24
N VAL A 280 9.55 -22.33 23.66
CA VAL A 280 9.54 -21.05 24.35
C VAL A 280 8.13 -20.48 24.29
N LYS A 281 7.49 -20.30 25.42
CA LYS A 281 6.12 -19.79 25.55
C LYS A 281 6.09 -18.28 25.78
N ALA A 282 7.11 -17.69 26.41
CA ALA A 282 7.25 -16.25 26.58
C ALA A 282 8.72 -15.81 26.59
N ILE A 283 8.99 -14.64 26.03
CA ILE A 283 10.30 -13.94 26.09
C ILE A 283 10.03 -12.47 26.35
N VAL A 284 10.53 -11.97 27.47
CA VAL A 284 10.34 -10.59 27.90
C VAL A 284 11.69 -9.93 28.15
N ASN A 285 11.92 -8.77 27.56
CA ASN A 285 13.10 -7.95 27.75
C ASN A 285 12.66 -6.52 28.08
N MET A 286 12.84 -6.07 29.30
CA MET A 286 12.40 -4.76 29.73
C MET A 286 13.57 -3.90 30.19
N MET A 287 13.52 -2.62 29.83
CA MET A 287 14.50 -1.62 30.22
C MET A 287 13.79 -0.38 30.74
N LYS A 288 14.32 0.21 31.83
CA LYS A 288 13.85 1.45 32.41
C LYS A 288 14.25 2.61 31.50
N ALA A 289 13.28 3.42 31.08
CA ALA A 289 13.52 4.65 30.33
C ALA A 289 13.72 5.85 31.28
N GLY A 290 14.14 6.97 30.70
CA GLY A 290 14.38 8.20 31.44
C GLY A 290 13.12 8.79 32.12
N ASP A 291 11.94 8.40 31.67
CA ASP A 291 10.64 8.75 32.29
C ASP A 291 10.25 7.87 33.48
N GLY A 292 11.09 6.90 33.85
CA GLY A 292 10.86 5.96 34.93
C GLY A 292 9.98 4.76 34.56
N ASN A 293 9.42 4.72 33.34
CA ASN A 293 8.64 3.59 32.85
C ASN A 293 9.55 2.50 32.26
N TYR A 294 9.02 1.29 32.17
CA TYR A 294 9.72 0.15 31.55
C TYR A 294 9.14 -0.09 30.16
N TYR A 295 10.04 -0.23 29.20
CA TYR A 295 9.70 -0.51 27.81
C TYR A 295 10.52 -1.69 27.29
N GLU A 296 10.00 -2.40 26.30
CA GLU A 296 10.71 -3.48 25.66
C GLU A 296 12.00 -2.96 24.99
N MET A 297 13.13 -3.59 25.29
CA MET A 297 14.42 -3.21 24.73
C MET A 297 14.46 -3.39 23.22
N ASN A 298 15.21 -2.51 22.54
CA ASN A 298 15.43 -2.60 21.09
C ASN A 298 16.38 -3.76 20.68
N SER A 299 17.13 -4.33 21.62
CA SER A 299 17.99 -5.48 21.43
C SER A 299 17.53 -6.64 22.33
N ASN A 300 17.64 -7.85 21.82
CA ASN A 300 17.33 -9.04 22.63
C ASN A 300 18.60 -9.44 23.39
N CYS A 301 18.68 -9.05 24.67
CA CYS A 301 19.85 -9.33 25.51
C CYS A 301 20.20 -10.82 25.61
N LEU A 302 19.22 -11.70 25.50
CA LEU A 302 19.44 -13.15 25.55
C LEU A 302 20.27 -13.69 24.38
N LEU A 303 20.18 -13.04 23.21
CA LEU A 303 20.90 -13.46 22.01
C LEU A 303 22.33 -12.92 21.94
N TYR A 304 22.64 -11.80 22.63
CA TYR A 304 23.87 -11.06 22.43
C TYR A 304 24.76 -10.91 23.68
N THR A 305 24.25 -11.22 24.88
CA THR A 305 24.91 -10.86 26.15
C THR A 305 25.17 -12.03 27.07
N SER A 306 24.91 -13.26 26.66
CA SER A 306 25.32 -14.43 27.43
C SER A 306 26.68 -14.91 26.93
N PRO A 307 27.81 -14.50 27.55
CA PRO A 307 29.09 -15.11 27.23
C PRO A 307 29.00 -16.59 27.57
N SER A 308 29.46 -17.45 26.66
CA SER A 308 29.56 -18.86 26.91
C SER A 308 30.50 -19.06 28.14
N PRO A 309 30.16 -19.92 29.10
CA PRO A 309 31.09 -20.22 30.18
C PRO A 309 32.41 -20.84 29.73
N ARG A 310 32.58 -21.02 28.43
CA ARG A 310 33.78 -21.55 27.76
C ARG A 310 34.61 -20.53 27.02
N ASP A 311 34.14 -19.28 26.91
CA ASP A 311 34.86 -18.15 26.39
C ASP A 311 35.50 -17.36 27.57
#